data_c1da4d5575353c5d371efa0a7ebf8b5a
#
_entry.id   c1da4d5575353c5d371efa0a7ebf8b5a
#
_cell.length_a   1.000
_cell.length_b   1.000
_cell.length_c   1.000
_cell.angle_alpha   90.00
_cell.angle_beta   90.00
_cell.angle_gamma   90.00
#
_symmetry.space_group_name_H-M   'P 1'
#
loop_
_entity.id
_entity.type
_entity.pdbx_description
1 polymer ?
#
loop_
_entity_poly.entity_id
_entity_poly.type
_entity_poly.pdbx_seq_one_letter_code
_entity_poly.pdbx_strand_id
1 'polypeptide(L)'
;EQQTQADAPGGQALSFWQRILLADSALLAQAAAGHTDSGTAEETTPPEEIGETPNLSPITPDKVEERTLSGSGTEYVNAQGISLFNRTEKTVDLAAIAQAGSSLHFQPAEAGPQILILHTHSTEAYAQDSAAPYQESGTARTTDPSYNIIKVGEEITRIFEEMGLRVIHDTNLYDYPDYNGAYERSKAAAAQYLAQYPTLQMILDFHRDALVGADGTVYKPVLQIDGVKTAQVMLLVGSDDAGAVFPDWTEHMALAMELQQQMNSLWPGLARPITLRTARFNQQMTKGSLLVEVGSHGNTLDEALAGARLFARSAAKVLLTRVG
;
A
#
# COMPACT_ATOMS: atom_id res chain seq x y z
N GLU A 1 44.58 -45.29 1.03
CA GLU A 1 43.49 -44.66 1.81
C GLU A 1 43.31 -43.25 1.28
N GLN A 2 42.35 -43.04 0.38
CA GLN A 2 41.94 -41.73 -0.10
C GLN A 2 40.64 -41.40 0.57
N GLN A 3 40.69 -40.37 1.42
CA GLN A 3 39.53 -39.77 2.04
C GLN A 3 38.84 -38.84 1.02
N THR A 4 37.66 -39.24 0.53
CA THR A 4 36.78 -38.39 -0.24
C THR A 4 36.07 -37.41 0.67
N GLN A 5 36.43 -36.15 0.54
CA GLN A 5 35.78 -35.00 1.17
C GLN A 5 34.43 -34.79 0.41
N ALA A 6 33.31 -34.95 1.11
CA ALA A 6 32.00 -34.65 0.56
C ALA A 6 31.78 -33.14 0.54
N ASP A 7 31.57 -32.60 -0.64
CA ASP A 7 31.15 -31.21 -0.85
C ASP A 7 29.79 -30.96 -0.21
N ALA A 8 29.74 -29.96 0.68
CA ALA A 8 28.48 -29.46 1.20
C ALA A 8 27.68 -28.78 0.07
N PRO A 9 26.36 -28.95 0.02
CA PRO A 9 25.56 -28.28 -1.01
C PRO A 9 25.64 -26.78 -0.85
N GLY A 10 26.12 -26.08 -1.88
CA GLY A 10 26.21 -24.62 -1.93
C GLY A 10 24.81 -24.03 -1.73
N GLY A 11 24.67 -23.29 -0.64
CA GLY A 11 23.46 -22.50 -0.37
C GLY A 11 23.26 -21.48 -1.49
N GLN A 12 22.18 -21.62 -2.24
CA GLN A 12 21.78 -20.60 -3.20
C GLN A 12 21.51 -19.30 -2.42
N ALA A 13 22.18 -18.22 -2.83
CA ALA A 13 21.92 -16.92 -2.25
C ALA A 13 20.44 -16.56 -2.49
N LEU A 14 19.71 -16.29 -1.42
CA LEU A 14 18.31 -15.90 -1.45
C LEU A 14 18.15 -14.67 -2.35
N SER A 15 17.10 -14.65 -3.17
CA SER A 15 16.76 -13.48 -3.98
C SER A 15 16.44 -12.29 -3.06
N PHE A 16 16.54 -11.08 -3.60
CA PHE A 16 16.19 -9.84 -2.89
C PHE A 16 14.82 -9.95 -2.18
N TRP A 17 13.82 -10.47 -2.88
CA TRP A 17 12.46 -10.63 -2.37
C TRP A 17 12.33 -11.75 -1.33
N GLN A 18 13.08 -12.83 -1.47
CA GLN A 18 13.12 -13.87 -0.45
C GLN A 18 13.70 -13.35 0.87
N ARG A 19 14.63 -12.38 0.82
CA ARG A 19 15.18 -11.72 2.03
C ARG A 19 14.15 -10.80 2.68
N ILE A 20 13.39 -10.02 1.89
CA ILE A 20 12.26 -9.22 2.39
C ILE A 20 11.17 -10.11 2.97
N LEU A 21 10.79 -11.20 2.26
CA LEU A 21 9.81 -12.18 2.74
C LEU A 21 10.21 -12.86 4.04
N LEU A 22 11.50 -13.14 4.23
CA LEU A 22 12.00 -13.75 5.47
C LEU A 22 11.99 -12.75 6.63
N ALA A 23 12.25 -11.48 6.38
CA ALA A 23 12.14 -10.42 7.39
C ALA A 23 10.68 -10.25 7.85
N ASP A 24 9.73 -10.19 6.91
CA ASP A 24 8.29 -10.18 7.21
C ASP A 24 7.83 -11.47 7.93
N SER A 25 8.36 -12.63 7.53
CA SER A 25 7.99 -13.93 8.14
C SER A 25 8.59 -14.09 9.54
N ALA A 26 9.76 -13.52 9.81
CA ALA A 26 10.35 -13.52 11.14
C ALA A 26 9.54 -12.66 12.12
N LEU A 27 9.02 -11.53 11.67
CA LEU A 27 8.07 -10.69 12.42
C LEU A 27 6.76 -11.45 12.70
N LEU A 28 6.20 -12.15 11.71
CA LEU A 28 4.99 -12.95 11.84
C LEU A 28 5.20 -14.19 12.75
N ALA A 29 6.36 -14.84 12.69
CA ALA A 29 6.67 -16.00 13.54
C ALA A 29 6.85 -15.61 15.02
N GLN A 30 7.36 -14.42 15.29
CA GLN A 30 7.52 -13.91 16.65
C GLN A 30 6.17 -13.52 17.28
N ALA A 31 5.22 -13.07 16.47
CA ALA A 31 3.84 -12.79 16.87
C ALA A 31 3.03 -14.07 17.16
N ALA A 32 3.23 -15.14 16.38
CA ALA A 32 2.50 -16.41 16.54
C ALA A 32 2.90 -17.22 17.80
N ALA A 33 4.06 -16.94 18.41
CA ALA A 33 4.55 -17.66 19.57
C ALA A 33 3.94 -17.23 20.92
N GLY A 34 3.09 -16.23 20.95
CA GLY A 34 2.63 -15.55 22.18
C GLY A 34 1.19 -15.81 22.64
N HIS A 35 0.33 -16.53 21.92
CA HIS A 35 -1.07 -16.70 22.36
C HIS A 35 -1.58 -18.14 22.20
N THR A 36 -1.70 -18.81 23.33
CA THR A 36 -2.64 -19.93 23.53
C THR A 36 -3.63 -19.49 24.61
N ASP A 37 -4.83 -19.11 24.24
CA ASP A 37 -5.98 -19.21 25.12
C ASP A 37 -7.27 -19.49 24.35
N SER A 38 -8.08 -20.37 24.94
CA SER A 38 -9.31 -20.94 24.42
C SER A 38 -10.51 -20.11 24.84
N GLY A 39 -11.37 -19.69 23.93
CA GLY A 39 -12.67 -19.11 24.29
C GLY A 39 -13.50 -18.63 23.12
N THR A 40 -14.60 -19.36 22.88
CA THR A 40 -15.88 -18.98 22.23
C THR A 40 -15.88 -18.09 20.97
N ALA A 41 -16.47 -18.65 19.91
CA ALA A 41 -16.68 -18.02 18.61
C ALA A 41 -17.55 -16.74 18.73
N GLU A 42 -16.90 -15.61 18.77
CA GLU A 42 -17.39 -14.31 18.30
C GLU A 42 -16.83 -14.08 16.90
N GLU A 43 -17.57 -13.35 16.07
CA GLU A 43 -17.21 -12.96 14.71
C GLU A 43 -15.80 -12.36 14.68
N THR A 44 -14.80 -13.22 14.53
CA THR A 44 -13.40 -12.83 14.58
C THR A 44 -13.07 -12.03 13.32
N THR A 45 -12.97 -10.73 13.47
CA THR A 45 -12.14 -9.91 12.60
C THR A 45 -10.81 -10.62 12.40
N PRO A 46 -10.31 -10.75 11.15
CA PRO A 46 -8.97 -11.30 10.93
C PRO A 46 -7.99 -10.57 11.83
N PRO A 47 -6.92 -11.20 12.31
CA PRO A 47 -5.89 -10.50 13.03
C PRO A 47 -5.30 -9.43 12.10
N GLU A 48 -5.86 -8.24 12.18
CA GLU A 48 -5.28 -7.04 11.63
C GLU A 48 -4.04 -6.80 12.45
N GLU A 49 -2.90 -6.89 11.76
CA GLU A 49 -1.62 -6.48 12.31
C GLU A 49 -1.39 -6.92 13.77
N ILE A 50 -1.08 -8.19 13.93
CA ILE A 50 -0.34 -8.62 15.11
C ILE A 50 1.07 -8.06 14.93
N GLY A 51 1.27 -6.85 15.28
CA GLY A 51 2.57 -6.22 15.24
C GLY A 51 2.51 -4.98 16.12
N GLU A 52 3.30 -5.01 17.18
CA GLU A 52 3.85 -3.77 17.70
C GLU A 52 4.34 -2.95 16.51
N THR A 53 4.15 -1.64 16.53
CA THR A 53 4.80 -0.73 15.58
C THR A 53 6.20 -1.27 15.34
N PRO A 54 6.59 -1.65 14.12
CA PRO A 54 7.99 -2.05 13.91
C PRO A 54 8.81 -0.88 14.45
N ASN A 55 9.60 -1.15 15.47
CA ASN A 55 10.50 -0.15 16.03
C ASN A 55 11.54 0.11 14.95
N LEU A 56 11.17 0.98 13.98
CA LEU A 56 12.03 1.34 12.89
C LEU A 56 13.19 2.12 13.51
N SER A 57 14.33 1.44 13.61
CA SER A 57 15.57 2.08 13.99
C SER A 57 15.79 3.33 13.14
N PRO A 58 16.44 4.37 13.66
CA PRO A 58 16.80 5.54 12.88
C PRO A 58 17.43 5.14 11.56
N ILE A 59 16.90 5.70 10.46
CA ILE A 59 17.47 5.48 9.13
C ILE A 59 18.80 6.25 9.07
N THR A 60 19.87 5.53 8.82
CA THR A 60 21.19 6.15 8.56
C THR A 60 21.45 6.20 7.06
N PRO A 61 22.05 7.26 6.52
CA PRO A 61 22.26 7.43 5.08
C PRO A 61 23.02 6.28 4.40
N ASP A 62 23.92 5.62 5.12
CA ASP A 62 24.70 4.48 4.67
C ASP A 62 23.88 3.17 4.58
N LYS A 63 22.67 3.14 5.12
CA LYS A 63 21.74 2.01 5.08
C LYS A 63 20.54 2.22 4.18
N VAL A 64 20.49 3.30 3.44
CA VAL A 64 19.40 3.58 2.48
C VAL A 64 19.86 3.22 1.07
N GLU A 65 19.11 2.35 0.40
CA GLU A 65 19.41 1.91 -0.97
C GLU A 65 18.26 2.24 -1.92
N GLU A 66 18.59 2.93 -3.01
CA GLU A 66 17.63 3.24 -4.08
C GLU A 66 17.38 2.01 -4.94
N ARG A 67 16.10 1.72 -5.20
CA ARG A 67 15.69 0.60 -6.06
C ARG A 67 14.52 1.01 -6.95
N THR A 68 14.52 0.53 -8.18
CA THR A 68 13.32 0.54 -9.03
C THR A 68 12.73 -0.88 -9.02
N LEU A 69 11.51 -1.01 -8.53
CA LEU A 69 10.82 -2.29 -8.34
C LEU A 69 9.90 -2.55 -9.54
N SER A 70 10.31 -3.44 -10.44
CA SER A 70 9.65 -3.68 -11.73
C SER A 70 8.80 -4.95 -11.81
N GLY A 71 8.89 -5.85 -10.82
CA GLY A 71 8.16 -7.12 -10.87
C GLY A 71 8.70 -8.12 -11.91
N SER A 72 10.00 -8.12 -12.13
CA SER A 72 10.63 -8.97 -13.14
C SER A 72 11.03 -10.38 -12.64
N GLY A 73 10.77 -10.73 -11.37
CA GLY A 73 11.11 -12.03 -10.79
C GLY A 73 10.06 -13.11 -11.05
N THR A 74 10.39 -14.37 -10.76
CA THR A 74 9.49 -15.52 -10.90
C THR A 74 8.38 -15.56 -9.84
N GLU A 75 8.51 -14.76 -8.78
CA GLU A 75 7.54 -14.56 -7.72
C GLU A 75 6.35 -13.69 -8.15
N TYR A 76 6.43 -13.08 -9.34
CA TYR A 76 5.35 -12.25 -9.88
C TYR A 76 4.52 -12.99 -10.92
N VAL A 77 3.22 -12.74 -10.91
CA VAL A 77 2.33 -13.09 -12.02
C VAL A 77 2.29 -11.91 -12.98
N ASN A 78 2.78 -12.12 -14.19
CA ASN A 78 2.81 -11.09 -15.22
C ASN A 78 1.91 -11.48 -16.38
N ALA A 79 0.90 -10.67 -16.69
CA ALA A 79 -0.01 -10.86 -17.82
C ALA A 79 -0.56 -9.51 -18.29
N GLN A 80 -0.67 -9.32 -19.62
CA GLN A 80 -1.31 -8.15 -20.24
C GLN A 80 -0.77 -6.78 -19.77
N GLY A 81 0.52 -6.70 -19.46
CA GLY A 81 1.15 -5.48 -18.93
C GLY A 81 0.89 -5.21 -17.45
N ILE A 82 0.23 -6.16 -16.76
CA ILE A 82 0.04 -6.16 -15.31
C ILE A 82 1.16 -6.95 -14.66
N SER A 83 1.63 -6.47 -13.52
CA SER A 83 2.52 -7.20 -12.62
C SER A 83 1.86 -7.32 -11.25
N LEU A 84 1.70 -8.54 -10.77
CA LEU A 84 1.06 -8.89 -9.51
C LEU A 84 2.01 -9.69 -8.62
N PHE A 85 2.18 -9.27 -7.37
CA PHE A 85 2.78 -10.04 -6.29
C PHE A 85 1.68 -10.68 -5.44
N ASN A 86 1.42 -11.96 -5.67
CA ASN A 86 0.39 -12.69 -4.94
C ASN A 86 0.96 -13.26 -3.63
N ARG A 87 0.47 -12.76 -2.49
CA ARG A 87 0.85 -13.24 -1.14
C ARG A 87 -0.26 -14.04 -0.47
N THR A 88 -1.13 -14.64 -1.26
CA THR A 88 -2.25 -15.48 -0.80
C THR A 88 -2.14 -16.88 -1.40
N GLU A 89 -2.96 -17.80 -0.91
CA GLU A 89 -3.09 -19.14 -1.49
C GLU A 89 -4.04 -19.17 -2.70
N LYS A 90 -4.59 -18.02 -3.10
CA LYS A 90 -5.54 -17.92 -4.21
C LYS A 90 -4.85 -18.09 -5.57
N THR A 91 -5.49 -18.83 -6.46
CA THR A 91 -5.16 -18.78 -7.88
C THR A 91 -5.79 -17.55 -8.50
N VAL A 92 -4.99 -16.68 -9.11
CA VAL A 92 -5.44 -15.42 -9.70
C VAL A 92 -5.37 -15.50 -11.24
N ASP A 93 -6.53 -15.45 -11.88
CA ASP A 93 -6.65 -15.33 -13.34
C ASP A 93 -6.83 -13.86 -13.72
N LEU A 94 -5.70 -13.19 -14.00
CA LEU A 94 -5.70 -11.76 -14.36
C LEU A 94 -6.51 -11.48 -15.63
N ALA A 95 -6.57 -12.43 -16.59
CA ALA A 95 -7.32 -12.25 -17.83
C ALA A 95 -8.84 -12.27 -17.56
N ALA A 96 -9.31 -13.22 -16.74
CA ALA A 96 -10.71 -13.29 -16.35
C ALA A 96 -11.11 -12.06 -15.51
N ILE A 97 -10.26 -11.61 -14.59
CA ILE A 97 -10.50 -10.41 -13.78
C ILE A 97 -10.58 -9.16 -14.66
N ALA A 98 -9.65 -8.98 -15.60
CA ALA A 98 -9.67 -7.85 -16.53
C ALA A 98 -10.93 -7.85 -17.42
N GLN A 99 -11.37 -9.04 -17.85
CA GLN A 99 -12.61 -9.17 -18.64
C GLN A 99 -13.87 -8.83 -17.84
N ALA A 100 -13.94 -9.22 -16.57
CA ALA A 100 -15.05 -8.90 -15.69
C ALA A 100 -15.13 -7.40 -15.38
N GLY A 101 -13.96 -6.76 -15.21
CA GLY A 101 -13.85 -5.34 -14.90
C GLY A 101 -14.31 -4.98 -13.48
N SER A 102 -14.32 -3.69 -13.20
CA SER A 102 -14.84 -3.12 -11.93
C SER A 102 -16.20 -2.48 -12.15
N SER A 103 -17.12 -2.71 -11.23
CA SER A 103 -18.46 -2.09 -11.22
C SER A 103 -18.49 -0.70 -10.60
N LEU A 104 -17.33 -0.13 -10.27
CA LEU A 104 -17.24 1.23 -9.73
C LEU A 104 -17.90 2.23 -10.69
N HIS A 105 -18.80 3.04 -10.16
CA HIS A 105 -19.48 4.10 -10.87
C HIS A 105 -19.70 5.29 -9.95
N PHE A 106 -19.47 6.50 -10.47
CA PHE A 106 -19.68 7.73 -9.75
C PHE A 106 -20.89 8.49 -10.24
N GLN A 107 -21.63 9.09 -9.32
CA GLN A 107 -22.55 10.16 -9.66
C GLN A 107 -21.77 11.41 -10.12
N PRO A 108 -22.40 12.33 -10.89
CA PRO A 108 -21.78 13.60 -11.22
C PRO A 108 -21.30 14.38 -9.99
N ALA A 109 -20.23 15.13 -10.12
CA ALA A 109 -19.60 15.85 -9.00
C ALA A 109 -20.54 16.83 -8.29
N GLU A 110 -21.55 17.35 -9.01
CA GLU A 110 -22.59 18.23 -8.47
C GLU A 110 -23.50 17.55 -7.44
N ALA A 111 -23.61 16.21 -7.51
CA ALA A 111 -24.41 15.44 -6.56
C ALA A 111 -23.77 15.32 -5.17
N GLY A 112 -22.44 15.46 -5.08
CA GLY A 112 -21.70 15.40 -3.83
C GLY A 112 -20.31 14.79 -3.96
N PRO A 113 -19.62 14.54 -2.84
CA PRO A 113 -18.30 13.91 -2.84
C PRO A 113 -18.36 12.46 -3.35
N GLN A 114 -17.38 12.09 -4.15
CA GLN A 114 -17.27 10.79 -4.81
C GLN A 114 -16.24 9.88 -4.15
N ILE A 115 -15.18 10.48 -3.60
CA ILE A 115 -14.01 9.83 -3.06
C ILE A 115 -13.77 10.31 -1.63
N LEU A 116 -13.51 9.36 -0.72
CA LEU A 116 -12.94 9.63 0.59
C LEU A 116 -11.46 9.25 0.55
N ILE A 117 -10.59 10.18 0.89
CA ILE A 117 -9.18 9.93 1.20
C ILE A 117 -9.03 9.91 2.72
N LEU A 118 -8.39 8.89 3.25
CA LEU A 118 -8.03 8.77 4.66
C LEU A 118 -6.65 8.09 4.80
N HIS A 119 -6.15 8.03 6.02
CA HIS A 119 -4.85 7.47 6.36
C HIS A 119 -4.97 6.66 7.64
N THR A 120 -5.14 5.35 7.51
CA THR A 120 -5.21 4.46 8.70
C THR A 120 -3.95 4.59 9.55
N HIS A 121 -2.78 4.73 8.92
CA HIS A 121 -1.52 5.03 9.59
C HIS A 121 -1.09 6.48 9.32
N SER A 122 -1.88 7.43 9.81
CA SER A 122 -1.75 8.86 9.55
C SER A 122 -0.42 9.48 10.01
N THR A 123 0.26 8.84 10.99
CA THR A 123 1.56 9.34 11.47
C THR A 123 2.75 8.89 10.62
N GLU A 124 2.56 8.08 9.58
CA GLU A 124 3.63 7.63 8.69
C GLU A 124 4.35 8.81 8.04
N ALA A 125 5.65 8.94 8.33
CA ALA A 125 6.48 10.05 7.88
C ALA A 125 7.49 9.64 6.82
N TYR A 126 8.00 10.64 6.11
CA TYR A 126 9.07 10.53 5.12
C TYR A 126 10.34 11.21 5.60
N ALA A 127 11.46 10.87 4.99
CA ALA A 127 12.68 11.65 5.14
C ALA A 127 12.47 13.08 4.61
N GLN A 128 13.06 14.08 5.28
CA GLN A 128 13.00 15.46 4.78
C GLN A 128 13.96 15.66 3.61
N ASP A 129 15.13 15.03 3.68
CA ASP A 129 16.07 14.91 2.59
C ASP A 129 16.70 13.52 2.59
N SER A 130 17.53 13.21 1.61
CA SER A 130 18.16 11.89 1.48
C SER A 130 19.15 11.56 2.58
N ALA A 131 19.64 12.54 3.31
CA ALA A 131 20.66 12.40 4.35
C ALA A 131 20.09 12.50 5.77
N ALA A 132 18.92 13.14 5.94
CA ALA A 132 18.33 13.44 7.24
C ALA A 132 16.86 13.04 7.29
N PRO A 133 16.52 11.76 7.56
CA PRO A 133 15.16 11.33 7.78
C PRO A 133 14.52 12.12 8.93
N TYR A 134 13.27 12.54 8.75
CA TYR A 134 12.50 13.15 9.81
C TYR A 134 12.22 12.14 10.92
N GLN A 135 12.55 12.51 12.16
CA GLN A 135 12.39 11.64 13.32
C GLN A 135 11.93 12.46 14.52
N GLU A 136 10.68 12.29 14.91
CA GLU A 136 10.16 12.88 16.13
C GLU A 136 10.35 11.94 17.33
N SER A 137 10.12 10.65 17.16
CA SER A 137 10.07 9.66 18.25
C SER A 137 11.07 8.52 18.10
N GLY A 138 12.11 8.68 17.27
CA GLY A 138 13.04 7.60 16.92
C GLY A 138 12.46 6.59 15.92
N THR A 139 11.24 6.80 15.44
CA THR A 139 10.59 6.05 14.36
C THR A 139 10.35 6.98 13.18
N ALA A 140 10.14 6.45 11.99
CA ALA A 140 9.76 7.26 10.83
C ALA A 140 8.27 7.65 10.89
N ARG A 141 7.84 8.26 12.01
CA ARG A 141 6.46 8.67 12.29
C ARG A 141 6.44 10.03 12.95
N THR A 142 5.42 10.86 12.62
CA THR A 142 5.18 12.15 13.25
C THR A 142 3.69 12.51 13.23
N THR A 143 3.24 13.23 14.24
CA THR A 143 1.89 13.82 14.27
C THR A 143 1.79 15.13 13.50
N ASP A 144 2.92 15.68 13.02
CA ASP A 144 2.92 16.90 12.20
C ASP A 144 2.51 16.56 10.76
N PRO A 145 1.32 17.03 10.30
CA PRO A 145 0.81 16.71 8.97
C PRO A 145 1.66 17.29 7.83
N SER A 146 2.57 18.21 8.13
CA SER A 146 3.48 18.79 7.12
C SER A 146 4.57 17.81 6.66
N TYR A 147 4.80 16.72 7.42
CA TYR A 147 5.90 15.79 7.18
C TYR A 147 5.48 14.32 7.05
N ASN A 148 4.19 14.04 7.12
CA ASN A 148 3.65 12.70 7.09
C ASN A 148 2.76 12.44 5.85
N ILE A 149 2.15 11.28 5.80
CA ILE A 149 1.30 10.82 4.69
C ILE A 149 0.10 11.75 4.42
N ILE A 150 -0.37 12.51 5.42
CA ILE A 150 -1.46 13.49 5.25
C ILE A 150 -1.08 14.54 4.20
N LYS A 151 0.21 14.98 4.17
CA LYS A 151 0.69 15.92 3.16
C LYS A 151 0.60 15.35 1.74
N VAL A 152 0.81 14.06 1.58
CA VAL A 152 0.64 13.35 0.31
C VAL A 152 -0.84 13.31 -0.08
N GLY A 153 -1.74 13.00 0.85
CA GLY A 153 -3.20 13.02 0.65
C GLY A 153 -3.72 14.41 0.25
N GLU A 154 -3.19 15.47 0.86
CA GLU A 154 -3.52 16.86 0.51
C GLU A 154 -3.20 17.16 -0.97
N GLU A 155 -2.02 16.77 -1.43
CA GLU A 155 -1.60 17.00 -2.82
C GLU A 155 -2.44 16.18 -3.82
N ILE A 156 -2.78 14.95 -3.50
CA ILE A 156 -3.66 14.11 -4.32
C ILE A 156 -5.07 14.71 -4.40
N THR A 157 -5.62 15.14 -3.26
CA THR A 157 -6.93 15.81 -3.17
C THR A 157 -6.97 17.02 -4.09
N ARG A 158 -5.98 17.89 -3.99
CA ARG A 158 -5.87 19.09 -4.84
C ARG A 158 -5.92 18.75 -6.32
N ILE A 159 -5.19 17.71 -6.75
CA ILE A 159 -5.15 17.32 -8.17
C ILE A 159 -6.47 16.68 -8.61
N PHE A 160 -7.07 15.84 -7.80
CA PHE A 160 -8.37 15.25 -8.10
C PHE A 160 -9.45 16.33 -8.29
N GLU A 161 -9.47 17.32 -7.39
CA GLU A 161 -10.42 18.44 -7.48
C GLU A 161 -10.14 19.34 -8.71
N GLU A 162 -8.89 19.64 -9.01
CA GLU A 162 -8.50 20.36 -10.24
C GLU A 162 -8.95 19.64 -11.51
N MET A 163 -9.00 18.30 -11.48
CA MET A 163 -9.44 17.47 -12.60
C MET A 163 -10.96 17.24 -12.65
N GLY A 164 -11.72 17.72 -11.65
CA GLY A 164 -13.18 17.69 -11.64
C GLY A 164 -13.80 16.57 -10.78
N LEU A 165 -13.02 15.86 -10.00
CA LEU A 165 -13.51 14.94 -8.99
C LEU A 165 -13.83 15.67 -7.68
N ARG A 166 -14.76 15.15 -6.88
CA ARG A 166 -15.10 15.70 -5.56
C ARG A 166 -14.59 14.76 -4.48
N VAL A 167 -13.76 15.29 -3.60
CA VAL A 167 -13.03 14.53 -2.59
C VAL A 167 -13.34 15.04 -1.18
N ILE A 168 -13.44 14.12 -0.22
CA ILE A 168 -13.29 14.41 1.20
C ILE A 168 -11.91 13.89 1.59
N HIS A 169 -11.09 14.75 2.18
CA HIS A 169 -9.81 14.36 2.75
C HIS A 169 -9.92 14.38 4.28
N ASP A 170 -9.86 13.20 4.87
CA ASP A 170 -9.86 13.02 6.32
C ASP A 170 -8.43 13.03 6.84
N THR A 171 -8.12 13.96 7.73
CA THR A 171 -6.78 14.19 8.30
C THR A 171 -6.68 13.77 9.76
N ASN A 172 -7.64 13.01 10.27
CA ASN A 172 -7.60 12.50 11.63
C ASN A 172 -6.45 11.51 11.83
N LEU A 173 -5.88 11.51 13.05
CA LEU A 173 -4.81 10.59 13.44
C LEU A 173 -5.42 9.30 14.01
N TYR A 174 -5.41 8.22 13.23
CA TYR A 174 -6.00 6.94 13.65
C TYR A 174 -5.01 6.01 14.37
N ASP A 175 -3.72 6.19 14.16
CA ASP A 175 -2.64 5.40 14.77
C ASP A 175 -1.92 6.13 15.92
N TYR A 176 -2.53 7.19 16.45
CA TYR A 176 -2.02 7.95 17.59
C TYR A 176 -3.13 8.26 18.61
N PRO A 177 -2.89 8.17 19.95
CA PRO A 177 -1.62 7.76 20.59
C PRO A 177 -1.33 6.25 20.49
N ASP A 178 -2.33 5.43 20.19
CA ASP A 178 -2.23 3.99 20.12
C ASP A 178 -2.20 3.53 18.65
N TYR A 179 -1.16 2.80 18.29
CA TYR A 179 -1.03 2.22 16.95
C TYR A 179 -2.06 1.10 16.72
N ASN A 180 -2.15 0.18 17.67
CA ASN A 180 -3.09 -0.93 17.60
C ASN A 180 -4.55 -0.44 17.54
N GLY A 181 -5.35 -1.07 16.70
CA GLY A 181 -6.76 -0.67 16.48
C GLY A 181 -6.93 0.54 15.54
N ALA A 182 -5.88 0.98 14.83
CA ALA A 182 -5.97 2.05 13.84
C ALA A 182 -7.00 1.74 12.75
N TYR A 183 -7.02 0.50 12.22
CA TYR A 183 -7.99 0.05 11.23
C TYR A 183 -9.44 0.08 11.74
N GLU A 184 -9.67 -0.25 13.01
CA GLU A 184 -11.03 -0.15 13.59
C GLU A 184 -11.48 1.30 13.71
N ARG A 185 -10.57 2.20 14.09
CA ARG A 185 -10.88 3.64 14.19
C ARG A 185 -11.13 4.26 12.81
N SER A 186 -10.29 4.00 11.83
CA SER A 186 -10.47 4.49 10.45
C SER A 186 -11.73 3.92 9.81
N LYS A 187 -12.06 2.64 10.06
CA LYS A 187 -13.31 2.00 9.63
C LYS A 187 -14.54 2.69 10.22
N ALA A 188 -14.51 2.97 11.52
CA ALA A 188 -15.62 3.66 12.18
C ALA A 188 -15.85 5.07 11.61
N ALA A 189 -14.78 5.82 11.32
CA ALA A 189 -14.86 7.12 10.68
C ALA A 189 -15.37 7.02 9.24
N ALA A 190 -14.83 6.08 8.45
CA ALA A 190 -15.29 5.84 7.08
C ALA A 190 -16.79 5.50 7.04
N ALA A 191 -17.30 4.70 7.99
CA ALA A 191 -18.72 4.39 8.09
C ALA A 191 -19.58 5.64 8.35
N GLN A 192 -19.09 6.60 9.14
CA GLN A 192 -19.79 7.87 9.37
C GLN A 192 -19.83 8.72 8.09
N TYR A 193 -18.72 8.81 7.36
CA TYR A 193 -18.69 9.52 6.07
C TYR A 193 -19.63 8.90 5.06
N LEU A 194 -19.65 7.58 4.93
CA LEU A 194 -20.56 6.87 4.03
C LEU A 194 -22.04 7.08 4.38
N ALA A 195 -22.36 7.14 5.67
CA ALA A 195 -23.72 7.45 6.12
C ALA A 195 -24.11 8.92 5.85
N GLN A 196 -23.17 9.84 5.97
CA GLN A 196 -23.39 11.27 5.71
C GLN A 196 -23.44 11.61 4.23
N TYR A 197 -22.66 10.93 3.41
CA TYR A 197 -22.49 11.21 1.98
C TYR A 197 -22.71 9.95 1.14
N PRO A 198 -23.98 9.64 0.79
CA PRO A 198 -24.32 8.43 0.00
C PRO A 198 -23.72 8.42 -1.42
N THR A 199 -23.16 9.52 -1.87
CA THR A 199 -22.45 9.65 -3.16
C THR A 199 -21.03 9.10 -3.13
N LEU A 200 -20.47 8.85 -1.95
CA LEU A 200 -19.15 8.24 -1.80
C LEU A 200 -19.18 6.79 -2.30
N GLN A 201 -18.36 6.48 -3.30
CA GLN A 201 -18.24 5.15 -3.91
C GLN A 201 -16.82 4.60 -3.86
N MET A 202 -15.86 5.41 -3.38
CA MET A 202 -14.46 5.05 -3.32
C MET A 202 -13.83 5.53 -2.01
N ILE A 203 -13.04 4.66 -1.39
CA ILE A 203 -12.17 5.00 -0.27
C ILE A 203 -10.72 4.71 -0.70
N LEU A 204 -9.86 5.71 -0.62
CA LEU A 204 -8.43 5.55 -0.82
C LEU A 204 -7.72 5.73 0.52
N ASP A 205 -7.13 4.64 1.01
CA ASP A 205 -6.31 4.63 2.22
C ASP A 205 -4.84 4.77 1.79
N PHE A 206 -4.27 5.98 1.98
CA PHE A 206 -2.91 6.26 1.58
C PHE A 206 -1.94 6.00 2.72
N HIS A 207 -0.90 5.25 2.40
CA HIS A 207 0.20 4.83 3.26
C HIS A 207 1.54 5.08 2.59
N ARG A 208 2.60 4.84 3.31
CA ARG A 208 3.94 4.62 2.78
C ARG A 208 4.45 3.27 3.27
N ASP A 209 5.13 2.55 2.40
CA ASP A 209 5.63 1.20 2.68
C ASP A 209 6.81 1.22 3.68
N ALA A 210 7.11 0.06 4.27
CA ALA A 210 8.25 -0.16 5.13
C ALA A 210 9.13 -1.28 4.55
N LEU A 211 10.04 -0.91 3.65
CA LEU A 211 10.89 -1.85 2.93
C LEU A 211 12.25 -1.98 3.63
N VAL A 212 12.41 -3.00 4.47
CA VAL A 212 13.64 -3.25 5.22
C VAL A 212 14.18 -4.63 4.89
N GLY A 213 15.45 -4.70 4.51
CA GLY A 213 16.16 -5.96 4.30
C GLY A 213 16.54 -6.63 5.63
N ALA A 214 16.83 -7.91 5.58
CA ALA A 214 17.24 -8.70 6.76
C ALA A 214 18.51 -8.16 7.45
N ASP A 215 19.32 -7.40 6.75
CA ASP A 215 20.53 -6.73 7.25
C ASP A 215 20.25 -5.30 7.78
N GLY A 216 18.98 -4.89 7.79
CA GLY A 216 18.54 -3.56 8.19
C GLY A 216 18.69 -2.49 7.10
N THR A 217 19.03 -2.86 5.87
CA THR A 217 19.07 -1.92 4.74
C THR A 217 17.65 -1.46 4.43
N VAL A 218 17.46 -0.16 4.41
CA VAL A 218 16.20 0.46 4.01
C VAL A 218 16.18 0.64 2.49
N TYR A 219 15.16 0.10 1.85
CA TYR A 219 14.99 0.26 0.40
C TYR A 219 14.00 1.36 0.13
N LYS A 220 14.39 2.33 -0.71
CA LYS A 220 13.47 3.34 -1.20
C LYS A 220 13.16 3.12 -2.68
N PRO A 221 11.89 2.86 -3.00
CA PRO A 221 11.46 2.66 -4.38
C PRO A 221 11.42 3.98 -5.12
N VAL A 222 12.37 4.19 -6.04
CA VAL A 222 12.48 5.42 -6.84
C VAL A 222 12.77 5.13 -8.29
N LEU A 223 12.39 6.08 -9.14
CA LEU A 223 12.85 6.20 -10.52
C LEU A 223 13.00 7.68 -10.87
N GLN A 224 13.62 7.96 -12.00
CA GLN A 224 13.65 9.32 -12.55
C GLN A 224 12.61 9.47 -13.65
N ILE A 225 11.73 10.47 -13.51
CA ILE A 225 10.77 10.86 -14.52
C ILE A 225 11.02 12.34 -14.85
N ASP A 226 11.34 12.65 -16.10
CA ASP A 226 11.68 13.99 -16.56
C ASP A 226 12.77 14.69 -15.70
N GLY A 227 13.74 13.91 -15.23
CA GLY A 227 14.85 14.42 -14.42
C GLY A 227 14.53 14.61 -12.93
N VAL A 228 13.30 14.29 -12.50
CA VAL A 228 12.87 14.39 -11.10
C VAL A 228 12.89 13.01 -10.46
N LYS A 229 13.56 12.88 -9.31
CA LYS A 229 13.44 11.68 -8.48
C LYS A 229 12.01 11.55 -7.96
N THR A 230 11.42 10.41 -8.24
CA THR A 230 9.99 10.17 -8.02
C THR A 230 9.82 8.85 -7.29
N ALA A 231 9.11 8.86 -6.18
CA ALA A 231 8.76 7.62 -5.48
C ALA A 231 7.80 6.79 -6.34
N GLN A 232 8.06 5.48 -6.41
CA GLN A 232 7.12 4.55 -7.05
C GLN A 232 5.87 4.37 -6.19
N VAL A 233 4.76 4.05 -6.83
CA VAL A 233 3.47 3.82 -6.18
C VAL A 233 3.07 2.36 -6.30
N MET A 234 2.58 1.76 -5.21
CA MET A 234 2.03 0.42 -5.18
C MET A 234 0.55 0.44 -4.83
N LEU A 235 -0.23 -0.38 -5.52
CA LEU A 235 -1.61 -0.65 -5.18
C LEU A 235 -1.67 -1.97 -4.41
N LEU A 236 -2.32 -1.97 -3.26
CA LEU A 236 -2.54 -3.14 -2.46
C LEU A 236 -4.03 -3.50 -2.49
N VAL A 237 -4.28 -4.76 -2.82
CA VAL A 237 -5.62 -5.35 -2.82
C VAL A 237 -5.70 -6.40 -1.73
N GLY A 238 -6.68 -6.28 -0.86
CA GLY A 238 -7.02 -7.28 0.12
C GLY A 238 -7.82 -8.43 -0.48
N SER A 239 -7.96 -9.51 0.28
CA SER A 239 -8.82 -10.64 -0.10
C SER A 239 -9.52 -11.24 1.10
N ASP A 240 -10.30 -12.29 0.87
CA ASP A 240 -10.96 -13.10 1.90
C ASP A 240 -10.14 -14.35 2.32
N ASP A 241 -8.88 -14.41 1.96
CA ASP A 241 -8.01 -15.58 2.21
C ASP A 241 -7.75 -15.82 3.70
N ALA A 242 -7.81 -14.76 4.53
CA ALA A 242 -7.77 -14.87 5.99
C ALA A 242 -9.12 -15.26 6.63
N GLY A 243 -10.12 -15.68 5.84
CA GLY A 243 -11.43 -16.15 6.31
C GLY A 243 -12.47 -15.04 6.52
N ALA A 244 -12.12 -13.78 6.35
CA ALA A 244 -13.09 -12.69 6.40
C ALA A 244 -13.87 -12.56 5.09
N VAL A 245 -15.18 -12.26 5.17
CA VAL A 245 -16.02 -12.15 3.97
C VAL A 245 -15.62 -10.94 3.13
N PHE A 246 -15.10 -11.18 1.92
CA PHE A 246 -14.79 -10.16 0.92
C PHE A 246 -14.92 -10.76 -0.50
N PRO A 247 -16.13 -11.12 -0.95
CA PRO A 247 -16.33 -11.82 -2.22
C PRO A 247 -15.96 -10.95 -3.44
N ASP A 248 -16.06 -9.64 -3.31
CA ASP A 248 -15.87 -8.68 -4.41
C ASP A 248 -14.40 -8.26 -4.60
N TRP A 249 -13.42 -8.89 -3.92
CA TRP A 249 -12.00 -8.51 -4.02
C TRP A 249 -11.47 -8.49 -5.47
N THR A 250 -12.06 -9.30 -6.36
CA THR A 250 -11.69 -9.32 -7.80
C THR A 250 -12.10 -8.04 -8.53
N GLU A 251 -13.18 -7.35 -8.13
CA GLU A 251 -13.55 -6.05 -8.67
C GLU A 251 -12.53 -4.97 -8.27
N HIS A 252 -12.03 -5.01 -7.03
CA HIS A 252 -10.95 -4.13 -6.56
C HIS A 252 -9.64 -4.43 -7.30
N MET A 253 -9.36 -5.71 -7.55
CA MET A 253 -8.21 -6.10 -8.36
C MET A 253 -8.33 -5.58 -9.80
N ALA A 254 -9.51 -5.67 -10.42
CA ALA A 254 -9.74 -5.12 -11.77
C ALA A 254 -9.46 -3.61 -11.81
N LEU A 255 -9.98 -2.86 -10.82
CA LEU A 255 -9.71 -1.43 -10.71
C LEU A 255 -8.20 -1.14 -10.51
N ALA A 256 -7.53 -1.89 -9.64
CA ALA A 256 -6.10 -1.75 -9.42
C ALA A 256 -5.29 -2.03 -10.70
N MET A 257 -5.70 -3.02 -11.49
CA MET A 257 -5.09 -3.34 -12.79
C MET A 257 -5.23 -2.18 -13.78
N GLU A 258 -6.41 -1.59 -13.90
CA GLU A 258 -6.64 -0.42 -14.76
C GLU A 258 -5.78 0.78 -14.32
N LEU A 259 -5.68 1.04 -13.02
CA LEU A 259 -4.85 2.10 -12.48
C LEU A 259 -3.36 1.84 -12.74
N GLN A 260 -2.88 0.60 -12.55
CA GLN A 260 -1.49 0.22 -12.83
C GLN A 260 -1.16 0.40 -14.31
N GLN A 261 -2.03 -0.05 -15.20
CA GLN A 261 -1.86 0.13 -16.65
C GLN A 261 -1.81 1.62 -17.03
N GLN A 262 -2.72 2.42 -16.48
CA GLN A 262 -2.77 3.86 -16.76
C GLN A 262 -1.51 4.58 -16.24
N MET A 263 -1.05 4.25 -15.03
CA MET A 263 0.21 4.78 -14.50
C MET A 263 1.39 4.45 -15.41
N ASN A 264 1.55 3.17 -15.79
CA ASN A 264 2.67 2.73 -16.62
C ASN A 264 2.57 3.18 -18.09
N SER A 265 1.35 3.45 -18.58
CA SER A 265 1.15 4.04 -19.92
C SER A 265 1.63 5.48 -19.99
N LEU A 266 1.41 6.26 -18.94
CA LEU A 266 1.80 7.67 -18.87
C LEU A 266 3.24 7.85 -18.36
N TRP A 267 3.62 7.05 -17.37
CA TRP A 267 4.88 7.16 -16.62
C TRP A 267 5.48 5.76 -16.44
N PRO A 268 6.16 5.22 -17.46
CA PRO A 268 6.70 3.86 -17.41
C PRO A 268 7.56 3.60 -16.18
N GLY A 269 7.18 2.59 -15.40
CA GLY A 269 7.86 2.22 -14.17
C GLY A 269 7.37 2.94 -12.90
N LEU A 270 6.41 3.88 -12.98
CA LEU A 270 5.84 4.54 -11.81
C LEU A 270 5.14 3.53 -10.89
N ALA A 271 4.35 2.64 -11.47
CA ALA A 271 3.65 1.62 -10.70
C ALA A 271 4.58 0.45 -10.35
N ARG A 272 4.65 0.14 -9.07
CA ARG A 272 5.18 -1.15 -8.59
C ARG A 272 4.19 -2.27 -8.94
N PRO A 273 4.60 -3.55 -8.83
CA PRO A 273 3.65 -4.66 -8.87
C PRO A 273 2.51 -4.46 -7.87
N ILE A 274 1.27 -4.72 -8.30
CA ILE A 274 0.14 -4.80 -7.38
C ILE A 274 0.45 -5.89 -6.35
N THR A 275 0.11 -5.67 -5.09
CA THR A 275 0.25 -6.70 -4.05
C THR A 275 -1.13 -7.19 -3.64
N LEU A 276 -1.38 -8.52 -3.75
CA LEU A 276 -2.57 -9.16 -3.21
C LEU A 276 -2.24 -9.73 -1.82
N ARG A 277 -3.06 -9.37 -0.83
CA ARG A 277 -2.88 -9.75 0.59
C ARG A 277 -4.06 -10.56 1.10
N THR A 278 -3.84 -11.27 2.19
CA THR A 278 -4.86 -12.12 2.85
C THR A 278 -5.90 -11.32 3.62
N ALA A 279 -5.53 -10.16 4.19
CA ALA A 279 -6.43 -9.29 4.94
C ALA A 279 -7.21 -8.32 4.04
N ARG A 280 -8.34 -7.79 4.54
CA ARG A 280 -9.26 -6.91 3.78
C ARG A 280 -8.87 -5.44 3.75
N PHE A 281 -8.18 -4.93 4.77
CA PHE A 281 -7.77 -3.52 4.88
C PHE A 281 -8.95 -2.54 4.71
N ASN A 282 -10.11 -2.83 5.31
CA ASN A 282 -11.35 -2.07 5.19
C ASN A 282 -11.89 -1.88 3.74
N GLN A 283 -11.30 -2.56 2.75
CA GLN A 283 -11.66 -2.38 1.34
C GLN A 283 -13.08 -2.86 1.00
N GLN A 284 -13.66 -3.74 1.80
CA GLN A 284 -15.04 -4.21 1.63
C GLN A 284 -16.10 -3.12 1.84
N MET A 285 -15.71 -1.90 2.25
CA MET A 285 -16.67 -0.85 2.59
C MET A 285 -17.28 -0.16 1.37
N THR A 286 -16.56 -0.08 0.25
CA THR A 286 -17.09 0.46 -1.02
C THR A 286 -16.55 -0.33 -2.20
N LYS A 287 -17.17 -0.16 -3.38
CA LYS A 287 -16.74 -0.83 -4.62
C LYS A 287 -15.40 -0.34 -5.17
N GLY A 288 -14.95 0.84 -4.77
CA GLY A 288 -13.70 1.45 -5.23
C GLY A 288 -12.61 1.55 -4.16
N SER A 289 -12.75 0.87 -3.01
CA SER A 289 -11.74 0.96 -1.94
C SER A 289 -10.42 0.33 -2.34
N LEU A 290 -9.32 1.06 -2.16
CA LEU A 290 -7.95 0.57 -2.37
C LEU A 290 -7.02 1.15 -1.29
N LEU A 291 -5.98 0.39 -0.96
CA LEU A 291 -4.84 0.89 -0.20
C LEU A 291 -3.72 1.24 -1.18
N VAL A 292 -3.11 2.39 -0.99
CA VAL A 292 -2.10 2.93 -1.91
C VAL A 292 -0.85 3.30 -1.13
N GLU A 293 0.25 2.61 -1.43
CA GLU A 293 1.56 2.90 -0.87
C GLU A 293 2.30 3.88 -1.78
N VAL A 294 2.66 5.04 -1.25
CA VAL A 294 3.45 6.04 -1.97
C VAL A 294 4.88 6.01 -1.45
N GLY A 295 5.76 5.34 -2.18
CA GLY A 295 7.14 5.14 -1.74
C GLY A 295 7.27 4.26 -0.49
N SER A 296 8.29 4.53 0.30
CA SER A 296 8.58 3.90 1.59
C SER A 296 9.12 4.94 2.59
N HIS A 297 9.32 4.52 3.84
CA HIS A 297 9.92 5.36 4.86
C HIS A 297 11.37 5.82 4.53
N GLY A 298 12.01 5.22 3.53
CA GLY A 298 13.31 5.66 3.02
C GLY A 298 13.22 6.80 1.99
N ASN A 299 12.03 7.05 1.42
CA ASN A 299 11.84 8.15 0.49
C ASN A 299 11.81 9.50 1.19
N THR A 300 12.25 10.55 0.47
CA THR A 300 12.01 11.92 0.92
C THR A 300 10.55 12.31 0.65
N LEU A 301 10.06 13.30 1.40
CA LEU A 301 8.72 13.84 1.17
C LEU A 301 8.57 14.39 -0.26
N ASP A 302 9.60 15.04 -0.81
CA ASP A 302 9.56 15.56 -2.18
C ASP A 302 9.45 14.45 -3.23
N GLU A 303 10.16 13.33 -3.04
CA GLU A 303 10.03 12.15 -3.90
C GLU A 303 8.61 11.56 -3.83
N ALA A 304 8.03 11.49 -2.61
CA ALA A 304 6.67 11.02 -2.40
C ALA A 304 5.63 11.96 -3.05
N LEU A 305 5.77 13.26 -2.88
CA LEU A 305 4.89 14.25 -3.52
C LEU A 305 5.00 14.20 -5.05
N ALA A 306 6.19 13.96 -5.61
CA ALA A 306 6.35 13.76 -7.04
C ALA A 306 5.58 12.52 -7.52
N GLY A 307 5.71 11.38 -6.84
CA GLY A 307 4.97 10.15 -7.13
C GLY A 307 3.45 10.34 -6.99
N ALA A 308 3.02 11.00 -5.92
CA ALA A 308 1.61 11.31 -5.66
C ALA A 308 0.96 12.13 -6.78
N ARG A 309 1.67 13.14 -7.30
CA ARG A 309 1.18 13.96 -8.43
C ARG A 309 0.94 13.14 -9.68
N LEU A 310 1.86 12.24 -10.01
CA LEU A 310 1.76 11.41 -11.20
C LEU A 310 0.68 10.32 -11.02
N PHE A 311 0.59 9.74 -9.83
CA PHE A 311 -0.50 8.84 -9.46
C PHE A 311 -1.86 9.52 -9.62
N ALA A 312 -2.05 10.68 -8.99
CA ALA A 312 -3.34 11.38 -9.01
C ALA A 312 -3.79 11.72 -10.43
N ARG A 313 -2.88 12.19 -11.28
CA ARG A 313 -3.19 12.48 -12.70
C ARG A 313 -3.57 11.22 -13.47
N SER A 314 -2.89 10.11 -13.21
CA SER A 314 -3.18 8.82 -13.84
C SER A 314 -4.52 8.27 -13.36
N ALA A 315 -4.74 8.27 -12.06
CA ALA A 315 -5.96 7.76 -11.44
C ALA A 315 -7.19 8.58 -11.87
N ALA A 316 -7.11 9.90 -11.83
CA ALA A 316 -8.21 10.76 -12.25
C ALA A 316 -8.67 10.48 -13.69
N LYS A 317 -7.75 10.18 -14.62
CA LYS A 317 -8.12 9.81 -15.99
C LYS A 317 -8.97 8.54 -16.04
N VAL A 318 -8.67 7.54 -15.25
CA VAL A 318 -9.48 6.31 -15.15
C VAL A 318 -10.81 6.60 -14.45
N LEU A 319 -10.77 7.31 -13.32
CA LEU A 319 -11.94 7.55 -12.48
C LEU A 319 -12.98 8.43 -13.16
N LEU A 320 -12.56 9.44 -13.95
CA LEU A 320 -13.46 10.28 -14.72
C LEU A 320 -14.24 9.54 -15.81
N THR A 321 -13.76 8.40 -16.31
CA THR A 321 -14.53 7.55 -17.21
C THR A 321 -15.70 6.82 -16.52
N ARG A 322 -15.74 6.86 -15.19
CA ARG A 322 -16.76 6.22 -14.35
C ARG A 322 -17.86 7.17 -13.91
N VAL A 323 -17.77 8.43 -14.29
CA VAL A 323 -18.79 9.45 -13.97
C VAL A 323 -19.87 9.43 -15.05
N GLY A 324 -21.15 9.29 -14.62
CA GLY A 324 -22.26 9.27 -15.56
C GLY A 324 -23.63 9.26 -14.92
#